data_9438234c6913c15eae89f4e829b98597
#
_entry.id   9438234c6913c15eae89f4e829b98597
#
_cell.length_a   1.000
_cell.length_b   1.000
_cell.length_c   1.000
_cell.angle_alpha   90.00
_cell.angle_beta   90.00
_cell.angle_gamma   90.00
#
_symmetry.space_group_name_H-M   'P 1'
#
loop_
_entity.id
_entity.type
_entity.pdbx_description
1 polymer ?
#
loop_
_entity_poly.entity_id
_entity_poly.type
_entity_poly.pdbx_seq_one_letter_code
_entity_poly.pdbx_strand_id
1 'polypeptide(L)'
;RLTLDLGARWRLVFCNPRKFGRVWLTDRPEEVLAELGPEPLEPAFTAERFLAMLAKRRGRIKALLLDQTFLAGLGNIYADETLHRAAIHPLARACDLPPDRGRALRRSIRAVLHEAIRHRGTTFDDAYGGGEYFDRLRVYQRTGKPCLRCRTPIARILVAQRGTHFCPICQPRRSRGSA
;
A
#
# COMPACT_ATOMS: atom_id res chain seq x y z
N ARG A 1 -3.56 -26.46 -2.39
CA ARG A 1 -4.07 -26.26 -3.75
C ARG A 1 -5.53 -26.67 -3.79
N LEU A 2 -6.42 -25.79 -4.27
CA LEU A 2 -7.82 -26.09 -4.58
C LEU A 2 -7.98 -25.99 -6.10
N THR A 3 -8.72 -26.91 -6.68
CA THR A 3 -9.04 -26.90 -8.11
C THR A 3 -10.55 -26.99 -8.27
N LEU A 4 -11.11 -26.10 -9.08
CA LEU A 4 -12.52 -26.05 -9.43
C LEU A 4 -12.64 -26.23 -10.94
N ASP A 5 -13.38 -27.24 -11.36
CA ASP A 5 -13.68 -27.47 -12.77
C ASP A 5 -14.94 -26.66 -13.15
N LEU A 6 -14.77 -25.76 -14.13
CA LEU A 6 -15.82 -24.85 -14.60
C LEU A 6 -16.30 -25.31 -15.99
N GLY A 7 -16.90 -26.50 -16.04
CA GLY A 7 -17.31 -27.16 -17.27
C GLY A 7 -16.14 -27.79 -18.04
N ALA A 8 -16.38 -28.14 -19.32
CA ALA A 8 -15.44 -28.95 -20.10
C ALA A 8 -14.13 -28.27 -20.50
N ARG A 9 -14.07 -26.92 -20.45
CA ARG A 9 -12.95 -26.14 -21.01
C ARG A 9 -12.13 -25.35 -19.98
N TRP A 10 -12.68 -25.07 -18.81
CA TRP A 10 -12.06 -24.14 -17.88
C TRP A 10 -11.85 -24.78 -16.50
N ARG A 11 -10.69 -24.53 -15.95
CA ARG A 11 -10.31 -24.96 -14.60
C ARG A 11 -9.73 -23.80 -13.84
N LEU A 12 -10.33 -23.45 -12.70
CA LEU A 12 -9.78 -22.49 -11.76
C LEU A 12 -8.88 -23.20 -10.75
N VAL A 13 -7.64 -22.78 -10.65
CA VAL A 13 -6.67 -23.34 -9.71
C VAL A 13 -6.26 -22.29 -8.70
N PHE A 14 -6.64 -22.49 -7.43
CA PHE A 14 -6.16 -21.69 -6.31
C PHE A 14 -4.88 -22.32 -5.75
N CYS A 15 -3.75 -21.66 -5.98
CA CYS A 15 -2.43 -22.07 -5.52
C CYS A 15 -1.95 -21.12 -4.41
N ASN A 16 -1.81 -21.63 -3.18
CA ASN A 16 -1.41 -20.84 -2.02
C ASN A 16 -0.30 -21.54 -1.21
N PRO A 17 0.97 -21.48 -1.67
CA PRO A 17 2.10 -22.15 -1.02
C PRO A 17 2.29 -21.72 0.44
N ARG A 18 2.06 -20.45 0.75
CA ARG A 18 2.21 -19.87 2.11
C ARG A 18 1.03 -20.14 3.05
N LYS A 19 -0.04 -20.78 2.57
CA LYS A 19 -1.24 -21.18 3.33
C LYS A 19 -1.98 -20.05 4.07
N PHE A 20 -1.83 -18.78 3.67
CA PHE A 20 -2.55 -17.64 4.25
C PHE A 20 -3.88 -17.35 3.56
N GLY A 21 -4.04 -17.80 2.32
CA GLY A 21 -5.27 -17.59 1.57
C GLY A 21 -6.41 -18.45 2.10
N ARG A 22 -7.60 -17.91 2.01
CA ARG A 22 -8.86 -18.57 2.36
C ARG A 22 -9.78 -18.56 1.15
N VAL A 23 -10.68 -19.50 1.09
CA VAL A 23 -11.72 -19.60 0.06
C VAL A 23 -13.04 -19.75 0.78
N TRP A 24 -13.99 -18.92 0.42
CA TRP A 24 -15.36 -18.98 0.93
C TRP A 24 -16.30 -19.34 -0.20
N LEU A 25 -17.27 -20.20 0.06
CA LEU A 25 -18.43 -20.39 -0.78
C LEU A 25 -19.60 -19.68 -0.11
N THR A 26 -20.11 -18.66 -0.73
CA THR A 26 -21.19 -17.82 -0.17
C THR A 26 -22.04 -17.22 -1.29
N ASP A 27 -23.31 -17.02 -1.01
CA ASP A 27 -24.25 -16.24 -1.81
C ASP A 27 -24.29 -14.75 -1.39
N ARG A 28 -23.60 -14.42 -0.27
CA ARG A 28 -23.50 -13.06 0.29
C ARG A 28 -22.05 -12.61 0.45
N PRO A 29 -21.32 -12.32 -0.66
CA PRO A 29 -19.92 -11.93 -0.61
C PRO A 29 -19.68 -10.66 0.18
N GLU A 30 -20.65 -9.75 0.28
CA GLU A 30 -20.62 -8.53 1.07
C GLU A 30 -20.39 -8.80 2.57
N GLU A 31 -20.91 -9.90 3.12
CA GLU A 31 -20.66 -10.28 4.51
C GLU A 31 -19.19 -10.64 4.76
N VAL A 32 -18.56 -11.33 3.81
CA VAL A 32 -17.14 -11.69 3.87
C VAL A 32 -16.23 -10.46 3.74
N LEU A 33 -16.68 -9.46 2.97
CA LEU A 33 -15.93 -8.24 2.67
C LEU A 33 -16.27 -7.08 3.62
N ALA A 34 -17.25 -7.24 4.52
CA ALA A 34 -17.79 -6.17 5.37
C ALA A 34 -16.75 -5.46 6.25
N GLU A 35 -15.69 -6.16 6.64
CA GLU A 35 -14.62 -5.59 7.45
C GLU A 35 -13.58 -4.80 6.65
N LEU A 36 -13.59 -4.88 5.32
CA LEU A 36 -12.62 -4.18 4.50
C LEU A 36 -12.95 -2.68 4.43
N GLY A 37 -11.90 -1.88 4.53
CA GLY A 37 -11.98 -0.45 4.28
C GLY A 37 -12.26 -0.14 2.80
N PRO A 38 -12.45 1.15 2.46
CA PRO A 38 -12.70 1.56 1.08
C PRO A 38 -11.52 1.20 0.17
N GLU A 39 -11.81 0.85 -1.06
CA GLU A 39 -10.79 0.63 -2.09
C GLU A 39 -10.27 1.97 -2.64
N PRO A 40 -8.94 2.15 -2.73
CA PRO A 40 -8.33 3.42 -3.14
C PRO A 40 -8.66 3.87 -4.56
N LEU A 41 -9.00 2.93 -5.44
CA LEU A 41 -9.26 3.22 -6.86
C LEU A 41 -10.73 3.50 -7.15
N GLU A 42 -11.62 3.19 -6.22
CA GLU A 42 -13.04 3.48 -6.35
C GLU A 42 -13.36 4.98 -6.41
N PRO A 43 -14.36 5.41 -7.18
CA PRO A 43 -14.80 6.81 -7.24
C PRO A 43 -15.21 7.36 -5.87
N ALA A 44 -15.83 6.52 -5.03
CA ALA A 44 -16.25 6.87 -3.67
C ALA A 44 -15.10 7.18 -2.70
N PHE A 45 -13.86 6.86 -3.03
CA PHE A 45 -12.67 7.25 -2.26
C PHE A 45 -12.27 8.70 -2.57
N THR A 46 -13.09 9.67 -2.12
CA THR A 46 -12.85 11.10 -2.32
C THR A 46 -11.76 11.65 -1.39
N ALA A 47 -11.28 12.85 -1.67
CA ALA A 47 -10.30 13.53 -0.81
C ALA A 47 -10.88 13.85 0.56
N GLU A 48 -12.11 14.32 0.59
CA GLU A 48 -12.85 14.71 1.80
C GLU A 48 -13.04 13.49 2.71
N ARG A 49 -13.49 12.36 2.13
CA ARG A 49 -13.65 11.10 2.86
C ARG A 49 -12.33 10.64 3.46
N PHE A 50 -11.26 10.67 2.68
CA PHE A 50 -9.94 10.23 3.18
C PHE A 50 -9.40 11.14 4.28
N LEU A 51 -9.56 12.46 4.16
CA LEU A 51 -9.18 13.41 5.21
C LEU A 51 -9.96 13.17 6.51
N ALA A 52 -11.27 12.95 6.42
CA ALA A 52 -12.10 12.61 7.56
C ALA A 52 -11.68 11.30 8.23
N MET A 53 -11.27 10.29 7.44
CA MET A 53 -10.74 9.04 7.96
C MET A 53 -9.40 9.25 8.69
N LEU A 54 -8.47 10.03 8.13
CA LEU A 54 -7.17 10.33 8.75
C LEU A 54 -7.33 11.07 10.08
N ALA A 55 -8.21 12.06 10.15
CA ALA A 55 -8.44 12.87 11.35
C ALA A 55 -8.84 12.04 12.58
N LYS A 56 -9.55 10.93 12.37
CA LYS A 56 -10.01 10.02 13.43
C LYS A 56 -8.93 9.03 13.92
N ARG A 57 -7.74 9.01 13.31
CA ARG A 57 -6.72 7.99 13.58
C ARG A 57 -5.44 8.59 14.14
N ARG A 58 -5.08 8.21 15.39
CA ARG A 58 -3.87 8.69 16.09
C ARG A 58 -2.63 7.85 15.81
N GLY A 59 -2.76 6.73 15.11
CA GLY A 59 -1.68 5.81 14.78
C GLY A 59 -0.69 6.37 13.76
N ARG A 60 0.42 5.66 13.59
CA ARG A 60 1.45 5.97 12.58
C ARG A 60 0.89 5.70 11.20
N ILE A 61 1.14 6.63 10.27
CA ILE A 61 0.55 6.58 8.92
C ILE A 61 0.90 5.29 8.16
N LYS A 62 2.13 4.79 8.28
CA LYS A 62 2.51 3.53 7.63
C LYS A 62 1.71 2.34 8.14
N ALA A 63 1.56 2.22 9.47
CA ALA A 63 0.77 1.14 10.08
C ALA A 63 -0.70 1.20 9.64
N LEU A 64 -1.23 2.42 9.57
CA LEU A 64 -2.61 2.65 9.13
C LEU A 64 -2.83 2.28 7.66
N LEU A 65 -1.89 2.59 6.78
CA LEU A 65 -1.97 2.22 5.37
C LEU A 65 -1.89 0.70 5.12
N LEU A 66 -1.37 -0.06 6.09
CA LEU A 66 -1.33 -1.53 6.03
C LEU A 66 -2.57 -2.20 6.63
N ASP A 67 -3.40 -1.44 7.34
CA ASP A 67 -4.64 -1.91 7.94
C ASP A 67 -5.73 -2.01 6.86
N GLN A 68 -6.09 -3.24 6.51
CA GLN A 68 -7.08 -3.50 5.47
C GLN A 68 -8.50 -3.05 5.87
N THR A 69 -8.76 -2.86 7.16
CA THR A 69 -10.03 -2.28 7.64
C THR A 69 -10.05 -0.76 7.48
N PHE A 70 -8.89 -0.12 7.39
CA PHE A 70 -8.78 1.31 7.10
C PHE A 70 -8.77 1.59 5.59
N LEU A 71 -7.98 0.82 4.82
CA LEU A 71 -7.83 0.99 3.38
C LEU A 71 -7.52 -0.36 2.73
N ALA A 72 -8.43 -0.87 1.93
CA ALA A 72 -8.27 -2.17 1.29
C ALA A 72 -7.20 -2.14 0.17
N GLY A 73 -6.54 -3.27 -0.05
CA GLY A 73 -5.69 -3.52 -1.20
C GLY A 73 -4.28 -2.90 -1.16
N LEU A 74 -3.92 -2.12 -0.13
CA LEU A 74 -2.59 -1.52 -0.03
C LEU A 74 -1.64 -2.40 0.80
N GLY A 75 -0.65 -2.98 0.15
CA GLY A 75 0.39 -3.81 0.78
C GLY A 75 1.66 -3.03 1.13
N ASN A 76 2.64 -3.75 1.71
CA ASN A 76 3.88 -3.17 2.23
C ASN A 76 4.69 -2.40 1.19
N ILE A 77 4.82 -2.95 -0.01
CA ILE A 77 5.57 -2.35 -1.12
C ILE A 77 4.95 -1.00 -1.50
N TYR A 78 3.68 -1.01 -1.82
CA TYR A 78 2.98 0.19 -2.30
C TYR A 78 2.79 1.24 -1.21
N ALA A 79 2.72 0.84 0.07
CA ALA A 79 2.71 1.79 1.18
C ALA A 79 4.04 2.56 1.30
N ASP A 80 5.21 1.89 1.17
CA ASP A 80 6.51 2.58 1.17
C ASP A 80 6.65 3.53 -0.02
N GLU A 81 6.32 3.06 -1.23
CA GLU A 81 6.40 3.86 -2.46
C GLU A 81 5.46 5.08 -2.41
N THR A 82 4.25 4.88 -1.89
CA THR A 82 3.26 5.95 -1.71
C THR A 82 3.74 7.02 -0.74
N LEU A 83 4.27 6.63 0.41
CA LEU A 83 4.79 7.56 1.42
C LEU A 83 6.00 8.33 0.89
N HIS A 84 6.89 7.67 0.14
CA HIS A 84 8.00 8.35 -0.52
C HIS A 84 7.51 9.34 -1.58
N ARG A 85 6.54 8.95 -2.42
CA ARG A 85 5.96 9.82 -3.44
C ARG A 85 5.30 11.06 -2.82
N ALA A 86 4.57 10.88 -1.72
CA ALA A 86 3.93 11.95 -0.96
C ALA A 86 4.90 12.75 -0.08
N ALA A 87 6.17 12.35 0.02
CA ALA A 87 7.18 12.93 0.89
C ALA A 87 6.75 12.94 2.38
N ILE A 88 6.09 11.88 2.86
CA ILE A 88 5.60 11.73 4.23
C ILE A 88 6.45 10.70 4.97
N HIS A 89 6.94 11.06 6.16
CA HIS A 89 7.68 10.14 7.01
C HIS A 89 6.77 8.98 7.48
N PRO A 90 7.21 7.71 7.43
CA PRO A 90 6.37 6.56 7.78
C PRO A 90 5.88 6.55 9.24
N LEU A 91 6.58 7.24 10.14
CA LEU A 91 6.18 7.40 11.54
C LEU A 91 5.32 8.65 11.81
N ALA A 92 4.97 9.45 10.80
CA ALA A 92 4.04 10.57 10.99
C ALA A 92 2.70 10.04 11.52
N ARG A 93 2.07 10.80 12.43
CA ARG A 93 0.73 10.45 12.93
C ARG A 93 -0.32 10.87 11.89
N ALA A 94 -1.29 10.03 11.68
CA ALA A 94 -2.31 10.28 10.65
C ALA A 94 -3.11 11.56 10.91
N CYS A 95 -3.57 11.76 12.17
CA CYS A 95 -4.33 12.95 12.55
C CYS A 95 -3.54 14.27 12.54
N ASP A 96 -2.20 14.20 12.54
CA ASP A 96 -1.34 15.38 12.53
C ASP A 96 -0.95 15.79 11.09
N LEU A 97 -1.44 15.08 10.08
CA LEU A 97 -1.20 15.46 8.68
C LEU A 97 -2.07 16.65 8.28
N PRO A 98 -1.47 17.76 7.83
CA PRO A 98 -2.24 18.87 7.26
C PRO A 98 -3.10 18.42 6.07
N PRO A 99 -4.23 19.06 5.81
CA PRO A 99 -5.16 18.65 4.74
C PRO A 99 -4.53 18.57 3.35
N ASP A 100 -3.60 19.49 3.02
CA ASP A 100 -2.84 19.46 1.76
C ASP A 100 -1.97 18.20 1.64
N ARG A 101 -1.36 17.77 2.74
CA ARG A 101 -0.53 16.55 2.83
C ARG A 101 -1.41 15.30 2.74
N GLY A 102 -2.58 15.30 3.37
CA GLY A 102 -3.57 14.24 3.24
C GLY A 102 -4.05 14.09 1.80
N ARG A 103 -4.37 15.20 1.12
CA ARG A 103 -4.71 15.20 -0.31
C ARG A 103 -3.57 14.70 -1.18
N ALA A 104 -2.33 15.11 -0.91
CA ALA A 104 -1.15 14.62 -1.62
C ALA A 104 -0.94 13.11 -1.41
N LEU A 105 -1.16 12.60 -0.20
CA LEU A 105 -1.08 11.18 0.11
C LEU A 105 -2.11 10.37 -0.72
N ARG A 106 -3.38 10.80 -0.73
CA ARG A 106 -4.42 10.16 -1.53
C ARG A 106 -4.06 10.12 -3.02
N ARG A 107 -3.61 11.25 -3.59
CA ARG A 107 -3.15 11.28 -5.00
C ARG A 107 -2.00 10.31 -5.24
N SER A 108 -1.05 10.21 -4.29
CA SER A 108 0.09 9.31 -4.37
C SER A 108 -0.31 7.85 -4.31
N ILE A 109 -1.28 7.48 -3.44
CA ILE A 109 -1.84 6.13 -3.36
C ILE A 109 -2.39 5.72 -4.73
N ARG A 110 -3.29 6.52 -5.29
CA ARG A 110 -3.91 6.22 -6.58
C ARG A 110 -2.87 6.15 -7.71
N ALA A 111 -1.92 7.08 -7.74
CA ALA A 111 -0.89 7.12 -8.77
C ALA A 111 0.02 5.89 -8.73
N VAL A 112 0.45 5.45 -7.53
CA VAL A 112 1.29 4.25 -7.36
C VAL A 112 0.52 3.00 -7.77
N LEU A 113 -0.73 2.86 -7.36
CA LEU A 113 -1.55 1.71 -7.72
C LEU A 113 -1.84 1.64 -9.23
N HIS A 114 -2.21 2.76 -9.86
CA HIS A 114 -2.40 2.80 -11.32
C HIS A 114 -1.11 2.48 -12.08
N GLU A 115 0.03 2.98 -11.61
CA GLU A 115 1.32 2.67 -12.22
C GLU A 115 1.67 1.18 -12.06
N ALA A 116 1.43 0.61 -10.86
CA ALA A 116 1.64 -0.81 -10.60
C ALA A 116 0.73 -1.71 -11.48
N ILE A 117 -0.54 -1.37 -11.64
CA ILE A 117 -1.48 -2.11 -12.49
C ILE A 117 -1.01 -2.09 -13.96
N ARG A 118 -0.63 -0.93 -14.48
CA ARG A 118 -0.09 -0.82 -15.85
C ARG A 118 1.14 -1.68 -16.10
N HIS A 119 1.95 -1.91 -15.05
CA HIS A 119 3.15 -2.74 -15.10
C HIS A 119 2.95 -4.14 -14.49
N ARG A 120 1.72 -4.64 -14.45
CA ARG A 120 1.38 -6.00 -14.02
C ARG A 120 1.85 -6.36 -12.59
N GLY A 121 2.07 -5.34 -11.73
CA GLY A 121 2.43 -5.53 -10.32
C GLY A 121 3.90 -5.85 -10.06
N THR A 122 4.19 -6.38 -8.86
CA THR A 122 5.53 -6.66 -8.33
C THR A 122 5.77 -8.16 -8.09
N THR A 123 5.15 -9.02 -8.88
CA THR A 123 5.32 -10.47 -8.75
C THR A 123 6.71 -10.88 -9.23
N PHE A 124 7.43 -11.65 -8.39
CA PHE A 124 8.76 -12.17 -8.71
C PHE A 124 8.73 -13.53 -9.40
N ASP A 125 7.57 -14.15 -9.50
CA ASP A 125 7.44 -15.52 -9.97
C ASP A 125 6.94 -15.50 -11.42
N ASP A 126 7.79 -15.90 -12.34
CA ASP A 126 7.48 -16.01 -13.78
C ASP A 126 6.30 -16.97 -14.03
N ALA A 127 6.06 -17.94 -13.12
CA ALA A 127 4.90 -18.83 -13.17
C ALA A 127 3.55 -18.08 -13.07
N TYR A 128 3.55 -16.84 -12.60
CA TYR A 128 2.37 -15.96 -12.48
C TYR A 128 2.41 -14.76 -13.43
N GLY A 129 3.28 -14.78 -14.43
CA GLY A 129 3.32 -13.76 -15.48
C GLY A 129 4.11 -12.50 -15.15
N GLY A 130 5.17 -12.61 -14.35
CA GLY A 130 6.19 -11.59 -14.03
C GLY A 130 5.71 -10.13 -13.98
N GLY A 131 5.83 -9.48 -12.81
CA GLY A 131 5.47 -8.07 -12.67
C GLY A 131 6.65 -7.15 -13.03
N GLU A 132 6.46 -6.18 -13.90
CA GLU A 132 7.47 -5.22 -14.35
C GLU A 132 7.62 -4.01 -13.42
N TYR A 133 6.77 -3.88 -12.40
CA TYR A 133 6.80 -2.73 -11.50
C TYR A 133 7.96 -2.78 -10.51
N PHE A 134 8.57 -3.93 -10.29
CA PHE A 134 9.69 -4.10 -9.36
C PHE A 134 10.88 -3.21 -9.72
N ASP A 135 11.25 -3.12 -10.99
CA ASP A 135 12.38 -2.31 -11.46
C ASP A 135 12.12 -0.80 -11.35
N ARG A 136 10.88 -0.41 -11.08
CA ARG A 136 10.43 0.97 -10.92
C ARG A 136 10.36 1.43 -9.47
N LEU A 137 10.65 0.54 -8.50
CA LEU A 137 10.60 0.85 -7.07
C LEU A 137 11.65 1.91 -6.71
N ARG A 138 11.23 2.90 -5.94
CA ARG A 138 12.04 4.06 -5.57
C ARG A 138 12.71 3.92 -4.21
N VAL A 139 12.07 3.21 -3.27
CA VAL A 139 12.58 3.01 -1.91
C VAL A 139 12.51 1.56 -1.44
N TYR A 140 11.48 0.80 -1.83
CA TYR A 140 11.32 -0.57 -1.34
C TYR A 140 12.50 -1.45 -1.77
N GLN A 141 13.09 -2.21 -0.81
CA GLN A 141 14.30 -3.03 -0.99
C GLN A 141 15.53 -2.28 -1.53
N ARG A 142 15.58 -0.95 -1.36
CA ARG A 142 16.71 -0.13 -1.81
C ARG A 142 17.56 0.41 -0.65
N THR A 143 17.52 -0.24 0.53
CA THR A 143 18.33 0.15 1.69
C THR A 143 19.80 0.37 1.31
N GLY A 144 20.38 1.52 1.70
CA GLY A 144 21.75 1.91 1.38
C GLY A 144 21.95 2.45 -0.05
N LYS A 145 21.04 2.15 -0.99
CA LYS A 145 21.12 2.69 -2.35
C LYS A 145 20.73 4.17 -2.36
N PRO A 146 21.28 4.98 -3.29
CA PRO A 146 20.95 6.41 -3.37
C PRO A 146 19.47 6.62 -3.73
N CYS A 147 18.83 7.56 -3.03
CA CYS A 147 17.50 8.07 -3.37
C CYS A 147 17.52 8.66 -4.78
N LEU A 148 16.54 8.31 -5.61
CA LEU A 148 16.46 8.81 -6.99
C LEU A 148 16.13 10.32 -7.08
N ARG A 149 15.71 10.96 -5.97
CA ARG A 149 15.44 12.42 -5.92
C ARG A 149 16.62 13.24 -5.39
N CYS A 150 17.22 12.82 -4.27
CA CYS A 150 18.20 13.65 -3.54
C CYS A 150 19.53 12.92 -3.27
N ARG A 151 19.73 11.71 -3.78
CA ARG A 151 20.92 10.90 -3.65
C ARG A 151 21.25 10.40 -2.23
N THR A 152 20.55 10.84 -1.21
CA THR A 152 20.72 10.33 0.17
C THR A 152 20.45 8.84 0.21
N PRO A 153 21.23 8.05 0.96
CA PRO A 153 20.97 6.62 1.11
C PRO A 153 19.57 6.34 1.70
N ILE A 154 18.86 5.37 1.11
CA ILE A 154 17.56 4.92 1.62
C ILE A 154 17.77 4.23 2.97
N ALA A 155 17.02 4.67 3.98
CA ALA A 155 17.00 4.07 5.31
C ALA A 155 15.92 2.99 5.43
N ARG A 156 16.13 2.06 6.40
CA ARG A 156 15.16 1.03 6.74
C ARG A 156 14.89 1.02 8.24
N ILE A 157 13.62 0.96 8.61
CA ILE A 157 13.15 0.80 10.01
C ILE A 157 12.08 -0.30 10.07
N LEU A 158 11.64 -0.66 11.28
CA LEU A 158 10.49 -1.53 11.50
C LEU A 158 9.28 -0.69 11.91
N VAL A 159 8.14 -0.89 11.22
CA VAL A 159 6.85 -0.30 11.57
C VAL A 159 5.78 -1.38 11.49
N ALA A 160 5.05 -1.63 12.57
CA ALA A 160 4.04 -2.70 12.65
C ALA A 160 4.59 -4.06 12.16
N GLN A 161 5.75 -4.44 12.64
CA GLN A 161 6.48 -5.68 12.29
C GLN A 161 6.80 -5.83 10.79
N ARG A 162 6.75 -4.74 10.03
CA ARG A 162 7.08 -4.72 8.60
C ARG A 162 8.31 -3.86 8.33
N GLY A 163 9.25 -4.39 7.54
CA GLY A 163 10.36 -3.61 7.00
C GLY A 163 9.81 -2.43 6.21
N THR A 164 10.29 -1.23 6.53
CA THR A 164 9.80 0.04 5.99
C THR A 164 10.97 0.84 5.45
N HIS A 165 10.93 1.15 4.16
CA HIS A 165 12.02 1.82 3.46
C HIS A 165 11.61 3.27 3.15
N PHE A 166 12.49 4.21 3.39
CA PHE A 166 12.21 5.63 3.16
C PHE A 166 13.49 6.44 2.96
N CYS A 167 13.36 7.62 2.35
CA CYS A 167 14.45 8.58 2.27
C CYS A 167 14.35 9.56 3.44
N PRO A 168 15.37 9.65 4.34
CA PRO A 168 15.28 10.53 5.52
C PRO A 168 15.23 12.02 5.16
N ILE A 169 15.78 12.43 4.03
CA ILE A 169 15.76 13.82 3.57
C ILE A 169 14.45 14.15 2.84
N CYS A 170 14.01 13.32 1.91
CA CYS A 170 12.75 13.56 1.19
C CYS A 170 11.51 13.37 2.07
N GLN A 171 11.63 12.60 3.15
CA GLN A 171 10.56 12.28 4.10
C GLN A 171 10.98 12.67 5.53
N PRO A 172 11.21 13.98 5.82
CA PRO A 172 11.69 14.39 7.13
C PRO A 172 10.64 14.09 8.21
N ARG A 173 11.11 13.69 9.39
CA ARG A 173 10.26 13.56 10.57
C ARG A 173 9.99 14.96 11.11
N ARG A 174 8.78 15.47 10.87
CA ARG A 174 8.38 16.74 11.49
C ARG A 174 8.17 16.53 12.98
N SER A 175 8.89 17.25 13.82
CA SER A 175 8.61 17.38 15.25
C SER A 175 7.32 18.19 15.44
N ARG A 176 6.54 17.88 16.49
CA ARG A 176 5.49 18.79 16.95
C ARG A 176 6.18 20.07 17.42
N GLY A 177 5.88 21.19 16.80
CA GLY A 177 6.30 22.51 17.26
C GLY A 177 7.26 23.20 16.33
N SER A 178 6.71 23.84 15.32
CA SER A 178 7.15 25.14 14.76
C SER A 178 5.96 25.62 13.93
N ALA A 179 5.00 26.20 14.62
CA ALA A 179 4.10 27.19 14.05
C ALA A 179 4.69 28.55 14.30
#